data_8d549b076a803bc2fe0c5cd0df43e989
#
_entry.id   8d549b076a803bc2fe0c5cd0df43e989
#
_cell.length_a   1.000
_cell.length_b   1.000
_cell.length_c   1.000
_cell.angle_alpha   90.00
_cell.angle_beta   90.00
_cell.angle_gamma   90.00
#
_symmetry.space_group_name_H-M   'P 1'
#
loop_
_entity.id
_entity.type
_entity.pdbx_description
1 polymer ?
#
loop_
_entity_poly.entity_id
_entity_poly.type
_entity_poly.pdbx_seq_one_letter_code
_entity_poly.pdbx_strand_id
1 'polypeptide(L)'
;MIFDNQYIQERIKKADKLRELGINPYPNGIEKGTTSKEFLSRSAHLMHLGDDEKKDESVSFSLTGRIKFVRIMGKASFAKIEDSEGLVQIYYNRDDLPEGYYNSIKKLIEVGDIIEAKGYAFVTGTGEITLHCRELNIVTKAISPLPEKFHGLQDKELRYRQRYLDLIMNPDVKKTFETRSKVISLTRRFFEDRGFLEVETPMMHPIAGGANAKPFVTHHNSLGIDRYLRIAPELYLKRLIVGGFEAVFEINRNFRNEGMDATHNPEFTSIEFYWAYKTYRDLIELTKEYFEYLFEHLQLAKILPYGDIEINFDNFTEIGLVDSLSEIGGVPAEVCTDVDSIYAYCKEQNIQIKPNLNIGQLQGELFDEFVEAKLIDPTFITDYPVEISPLARRSDANPAVTERFELFMAGKEIANAFSELNDPLDQLERFQGQMSAKDAGDDEAHEMDEDFVNALSYGMAPTAGQGIGIDRLVMMLTNQHTIRDVLLFPAMKPEAAKPETIIVSDENKCKKCANENPDELKQAKKGKGMFCIDVAACKKRVMEK
;
A
#
# COMPACT_ATOMS: atom_id res chain seq x y z
N MET A 1 -21.19 19.37 9.44
CA MET A 1 -20.43 18.24 10.01
C MET A 1 -21.07 16.91 9.58
N ILE A 2 -20.38 15.78 9.68
CA ILE A 2 -20.95 14.45 9.33
C ILE A 2 -22.24 14.16 10.12
N PHE A 3 -22.34 14.65 11.33
CA PHE A 3 -23.48 14.46 12.22
C PHE A 3 -24.76 15.20 11.83
N ASP A 4 -24.73 16.09 10.84
CA ASP A 4 -25.91 16.80 10.33
C ASP A 4 -26.75 15.93 9.36
N ASN A 5 -26.23 14.73 9.02
CA ASN A 5 -26.92 13.78 8.16
C ASN A 5 -28.14 13.16 8.88
N GLN A 6 -29.31 13.16 8.25
CA GLN A 6 -30.57 12.66 8.81
C GLN A 6 -30.48 11.20 9.26
N TYR A 7 -29.84 10.33 8.48
CA TYR A 7 -29.69 8.91 8.82
C TYR A 7 -28.82 8.70 10.07
N ILE A 8 -27.78 9.53 10.21
CA ILE A 8 -26.92 9.50 11.41
C ILE A 8 -27.70 9.99 12.62
N GLN A 9 -28.48 11.07 12.48
CA GLN A 9 -29.31 11.58 13.56
C GLN A 9 -30.36 10.55 14.06
N GLU A 10 -30.95 9.79 13.15
CA GLU A 10 -31.86 8.70 13.51
C GLU A 10 -31.17 7.60 14.31
N ARG A 11 -29.94 7.24 13.93
CA ARG A 11 -29.13 6.24 14.66
C ARG A 11 -28.66 6.73 16.02
N ILE A 12 -28.34 8.03 16.14
CA ILE A 12 -28.04 8.68 17.43
C ILE A 12 -29.26 8.56 18.37
N LYS A 13 -30.46 8.88 17.89
CA LYS A 13 -31.69 8.70 18.68
C LYS A 13 -31.90 7.25 19.16
N LYS A 14 -31.52 6.26 18.32
CA LYS A 14 -31.58 4.84 18.74
C LYS A 14 -30.54 4.52 19.81
N ALA A 15 -29.33 5.11 19.74
CA ALA A 15 -28.34 4.98 20.80
C ALA A 15 -28.83 5.61 22.13
N ASP A 16 -29.51 6.77 22.05
CA ASP A 16 -30.10 7.40 23.24
C ASP A 16 -31.25 6.56 23.81
N LYS A 17 -32.07 5.97 22.95
CA LYS A 17 -33.10 5.05 23.37
C LYS A 17 -32.59 3.81 24.10
N LEU A 18 -31.43 3.29 23.70
CA LEU A 18 -30.76 2.21 24.43
C LEU A 18 -30.33 2.67 25.82
N ARG A 19 -29.80 3.87 25.97
CA ARG A 19 -29.44 4.45 27.29
C ARG A 19 -30.66 4.63 28.20
N GLU A 20 -31.78 5.08 27.65
CA GLU A 20 -33.06 5.19 28.39
C GLU A 20 -33.54 3.82 28.90
N LEU A 21 -33.25 2.73 28.19
CA LEU A 21 -33.54 1.36 28.58
C LEU A 21 -32.50 0.78 29.57
N GLY A 22 -31.51 1.55 30.00
CA GLY A 22 -30.43 1.10 30.87
C GLY A 22 -29.37 0.25 30.15
N ILE A 23 -29.37 0.23 28.80
CA ILE A 23 -28.44 -0.51 27.99
C ILE A 23 -27.33 0.46 27.52
N ASN A 24 -26.07 0.21 27.93
CA ASN A 24 -24.95 0.98 27.43
C ASN A 24 -24.70 0.61 25.96
N PRO A 25 -24.81 1.56 25.01
CA PRO A 25 -24.54 1.27 23.58
C PRO A 25 -23.06 1.11 23.24
N TYR A 26 -22.14 1.35 24.19
CA TYR A 26 -20.69 1.27 24.05
C TYR A 26 -20.04 0.70 25.32
N PRO A 27 -20.37 -0.52 25.74
CA PRO A 27 -19.76 -1.15 26.89
C PRO A 27 -18.28 -1.46 26.59
N ASN A 28 -17.49 -1.60 27.64
CA ASN A 28 -16.13 -2.13 27.62
C ASN A 28 -16.05 -3.44 28.40
N GLY A 29 -14.88 -4.09 28.39
CA GLY A 29 -14.66 -5.34 29.13
C GLY A 29 -15.38 -6.56 28.53
N ILE A 30 -15.74 -6.51 27.25
CA ILE A 30 -16.33 -7.64 26.54
C ILE A 30 -15.20 -8.59 26.12
N GLU A 31 -15.26 -9.81 26.59
CA GLU A 31 -14.34 -10.86 26.17
C GLU A 31 -14.78 -11.44 24.83
N LYS A 32 -13.82 -11.58 23.91
CA LYS A 32 -14.08 -12.27 22.64
C LYS A 32 -14.24 -13.76 22.94
N GLY A 33 -15.43 -14.29 22.67
CA GLY A 33 -15.73 -15.71 22.82
C GLY A 33 -15.23 -16.56 21.66
N THR A 34 -16.01 -17.57 21.28
CA THR A 34 -15.75 -18.48 20.17
C THR A 34 -15.72 -17.73 18.84
N THR A 35 -14.80 -18.08 17.93
CA THR A 35 -14.80 -17.51 16.58
C THR A 35 -15.87 -18.16 15.69
N SER A 36 -16.27 -17.46 14.62
CA SER A 36 -17.21 -18.01 13.63
C SER A 36 -16.74 -19.33 13.04
N LYS A 37 -15.46 -19.44 12.71
CA LYS A 37 -14.84 -20.66 12.17
C LYS A 37 -14.85 -21.81 13.18
N GLU A 38 -14.48 -21.53 14.43
CA GLU A 38 -14.51 -22.53 15.50
C GLU A 38 -15.94 -23.01 15.77
N PHE A 39 -16.92 -22.06 15.86
CA PHE A 39 -18.33 -22.39 16.04
C PHE A 39 -18.83 -23.32 14.92
N LEU A 40 -18.61 -22.97 13.65
CA LEU A 40 -19.03 -23.78 12.51
C LEU A 40 -18.36 -25.15 12.51
N SER A 41 -17.06 -25.22 12.79
CA SER A 41 -16.32 -26.48 12.86
C SER A 41 -16.83 -27.40 13.96
N ARG A 42 -17.02 -26.89 15.18
CA ARG A 42 -17.52 -27.67 16.33
C ARG A 42 -18.98 -28.11 16.16
N SER A 43 -19.77 -27.39 15.37
CA SER A 43 -21.19 -27.67 15.13
C SER A 43 -21.45 -28.44 13.83
N ALA A 44 -20.42 -28.73 13.03
CA ALA A 44 -20.55 -29.38 11.71
C ALA A 44 -21.25 -30.74 11.77
N HIS A 45 -21.08 -31.50 12.85
CA HIS A 45 -21.70 -32.81 13.05
C HIS A 45 -23.23 -32.76 13.01
N LEU A 46 -23.86 -31.64 13.43
CA LEU A 46 -25.33 -31.44 13.43
C LEU A 46 -25.95 -31.52 12.03
N MET A 47 -25.16 -31.28 10.98
CA MET A 47 -25.60 -31.36 9.57
C MET A 47 -26.00 -32.78 9.14
N HIS A 48 -25.45 -33.78 9.81
CA HIS A 48 -25.60 -35.20 9.47
C HIS A 48 -26.63 -35.94 10.38
N LEU A 49 -27.24 -35.22 11.32
CA LEU A 49 -28.23 -35.79 12.25
C LEU A 49 -29.65 -35.73 11.68
N GLY A 50 -30.55 -36.54 12.26
CA GLY A 50 -31.99 -36.49 11.98
C GLY A 50 -32.64 -35.17 12.42
N ASP A 51 -33.82 -34.83 11.89
CA ASP A 51 -34.45 -33.53 12.09
C ASP A 51 -34.69 -33.17 13.58
N ASP A 52 -34.98 -34.15 14.41
CA ASP A 52 -35.18 -33.95 15.84
C ASP A 52 -33.88 -33.76 16.64
N GLU A 53 -32.72 -34.10 16.05
CA GLU A 53 -31.40 -34.05 16.67
C GLU A 53 -30.54 -32.88 16.16
N LYS A 54 -31.06 -32.05 15.25
CA LYS A 54 -30.37 -30.92 14.63
C LYS A 54 -30.13 -29.72 15.56
N LYS A 55 -29.99 -29.94 16.88
CA LYS A 55 -29.65 -28.93 17.87
C LYS A 55 -28.80 -29.54 18.98
N ASP A 56 -27.89 -28.75 19.52
CA ASP A 56 -27.05 -29.14 20.67
C ASP A 56 -27.13 -28.09 21.77
N GLU A 57 -28.07 -28.28 22.68
CA GLU A 57 -28.26 -27.39 23.85
C GLU A 57 -27.25 -27.67 24.98
N SER A 58 -26.46 -28.74 24.89
CA SER A 58 -25.45 -29.10 25.90
C SER A 58 -24.22 -28.23 25.85
N VAL A 59 -23.95 -27.61 24.67
CA VAL A 59 -22.80 -26.74 24.45
C VAL A 59 -23.25 -25.30 24.24
N SER A 60 -22.78 -24.39 25.08
CA SER A 60 -23.01 -22.94 24.93
C SER A 60 -21.85 -22.27 24.23
N PHE A 61 -22.15 -21.42 23.25
CA PHE A 61 -21.18 -20.61 22.51
C PHE A 61 -21.44 -19.13 22.78
N SER A 62 -20.39 -18.32 22.78
CA SER A 62 -20.47 -16.86 22.77
C SER A 62 -19.80 -16.35 21.50
N LEU A 63 -20.55 -15.69 20.63
CA LEU A 63 -20.08 -15.12 19.37
C LEU A 63 -20.16 -13.61 19.42
N THR A 64 -19.09 -12.92 19.01
CA THR A 64 -19.07 -11.46 18.92
C THR A 64 -18.71 -11.06 17.49
N GLY A 65 -19.55 -10.22 16.86
CA GLY A 65 -19.30 -9.82 15.48
C GLY A 65 -20.13 -8.61 15.02
N ARG A 66 -19.76 -8.08 13.87
CA ARG A 66 -20.48 -6.98 13.20
C ARG A 66 -21.67 -7.51 12.42
N ILE A 67 -22.84 -6.93 12.61
CA ILE A 67 -24.04 -7.27 11.84
C ILE A 67 -23.86 -6.84 10.39
N LYS A 68 -23.91 -7.81 9.48
CA LYS A 68 -23.87 -7.63 8.03
C LYS A 68 -25.25 -7.71 7.39
N PHE A 69 -26.17 -8.38 8.07
CA PHE A 69 -27.54 -8.54 7.62
C PHE A 69 -28.46 -8.77 8.83
N VAL A 70 -29.67 -8.21 8.79
CA VAL A 70 -30.73 -8.47 9.78
C VAL A 70 -32.08 -8.57 9.09
N ARG A 71 -32.88 -9.57 9.49
CA ARG A 71 -34.25 -9.77 9.02
C ARG A 71 -35.16 -10.02 10.23
N ILE A 72 -36.10 -9.10 10.43
CA ILE A 72 -37.10 -9.16 11.52
C ILE A 72 -38.35 -9.80 10.96
N MET A 73 -38.83 -10.86 11.61
CA MET A 73 -40.04 -11.62 11.25
C MET A 73 -41.02 -11.70 12.42
N GLY A 74 -41.56 -10.55 12.81
CA GLY A 74 -42.54 -10.47 13.91
C GLY A 74 -41.97 -10.80 15.29
N LYS A 75 -42.10 -12.08 15.72
CA LYS A 75 -41.62 -12.57 17.03
C LYS A 75 -40.19 -13.11 17.00
N ALA A 76 -39.58 -13.25 15.82
CA ALA A 76 -38.25 -13.81 15.63
C ALA A 76 -37.46 -12.96 14.66
N SER A 77 -36.14 -13.08 14.71
CA SER A 77 -35.21 -12.40 13.81
C SER A 77 -34.01 -13.30 13.48
N PHE A 78 -33.54 -13.15 12.28
CA PHE A 78 -32.25 -13.68 11.86
C PHE A 78 -31.29 -12.53 11.62
N ALA A 79 -30.03 -12.71 11.99
CA ALA A 79 -28.95 -11.81 11.57
C ALA A 79 -27.74 -12.63 11.13
N LYS A 80 -26.89 -12.02 10.28
CA LYS A 80 -25.56 -12.54 9.99
C LYS A 80 -24.55 -11.60 10.59
N ILE A 81 -23.68 -12.14 11.43
CA ILE A 81 -22.59 -11.43 12.07
C ILE A 81 -21.26 -11.89 11.50
N GLU A 82 -20.34 -10.97 11.34
CA GLU A 82 -19.00 -11.20 10.82
C GLU A 82 -17.97 -10.88 11.89
N ASP A 83 -17.05 -11.82 12.11
CA ASP A 83 -15.86 -11.62 12.93
C ASP A 83 -14.58 -11.63 12.05
N SER A 84 -13.42 -11.86 12.67
CA SER A 84 -12.13 -11.93 11.94
C SER A 84 -11.96 -13.17 11.06
N GLU A 85 -12.75 -14.24 11.29
CA GLU A 85 -12.59 -15.54 10.64
C GLU A 85 -13.73 -15.89 9.68
N GLY A 86 -14.83 -15.14 9.73
CA GLY A 86 -15.91 -15.36 8.78
C GLY A 86 -17.28 -14.82 9.20
N LEU A 87 -18.29 -15.34 8.53
CA LEU A 87 -19.68 -14.94 8.67
C LEU A 87 -20.48 -16.11 9.27
N VAL A 88 -21.32 -15.82 10.27
CA VAL A 88 -22.18 -16.82 10.90
C VAL A 88 -23.59 -16.27 11.06
N GLN A 89 -24.59 -17.15 10.92
CA GLN A 89 -25.98 -16.80 11.16
C GLN A 89 -26.32 -16.96 12.64
N ILE A 90 -27.09 -16.01 13.15
CA ILE A 90 -27.70 -16.09 14.49
C ILE A 90 -29.22 -15.98 14.36
N TYR A 91 -29.93 -16.64 15.26
CA TYR A 91 -31.36 -16.59 15.40
C TYR A 91 -31.71 -16.15 16.82
N TYR A 92 -32.59 -15.19 16.96
CA TYR A 92 -33.08 -14.72 18.25
C TYR A 92 -34.57 -14.41 18.18
N ASN A 93 -35.30 -14.75 19.23
CA ASN A 93 -36.72 -14.60 19.27
C ASN A 93 -37.21 -14.05 20.63
N ARG A 94 -38.50 -13.73 20.68
CA ARG A 94 -39.11 -13.10 21.84
C ARG A 94 -39.22 -14.07 23.03
N ASP A 95 -39.39 -15.35 22.76
CA ASP A 95 -39.78 -16.32 23.77
C ASP A 95 -38.54 -16.96 24.46
N ASP A 96 -37.34 -16.83 23.85
CA ASP A 96 -36.07 -17.33 24.36
C ASP A 96 -35.16 -16.25 24.99
N LEU A 97 -35.37 -14.98 24.64
CA LEU A 97 -34.72 -13.86 25.30
C LEU A 97 -35.47 -13.40 26.55
N PRO A 98 -34.85 -12.68 27.50
CA PRO A 98 -35.51 -12.14 28.67
C PRO A 98 -36.82 -11.40 28.33
N GLU A 99 -37.83 -11.52 29.22
CA GLU A 99 -39.15 -10.95 28.98
C GLU A 99 -39.10 -9.45 28.62
N GLY A 100 -39.77 -9.08 27.53
CA GLY A 100 -39.80 -7.71 27.03
C GLY A 100 -38.57 -7.28 26.26
N TYR A 101 -37.39 -7.91 26.45
CA TYR A 101 -36.13 -7.49 25.89
C TYR A 101 -36.11 -7.49 24.35
N TYR A 102 -36.56 -8.57 23.70
CA TYR A 102 -36.67 -8.65 22.25
C TYR A 102 -37.44 -7.47 21.64
N ASN A 103 -38.61 -7.14 22.23
CA ASN A 103 -39.42 -6.05 21.70
C ASN A 103 -38.77 -4.68 21.86
N SER A 104 -37.96 -4.51 22.89
CA SER A 104 -37.24 -3.26 23.15
C SER A 104 -36.09 -3.04 22.16
N ILE A 105 -35.33 -4.11 21.81
CA ILE A 105 -34.08 -3.96 21.04
C ILE A 105 -34.23 -4.22 19.53
N LYS A 106 -35.23 -5.01 19.09
CA LYS A 106 -35.33 -5.49 17.68
C LYS A 106 -35.32 -4.40 16.61
N LYS A 107 -35.77 -3.17 16.95
CA LYS A 107 -35.74 -2.00 16.08
C LYS A 107 -34.54 -1.07 16.31
N LEU A 108 -33.78 -1.31 17.39
CA LEU A 108 -32.61 -0.52 17.76
C LEU A 108 -31.33 -1.13 17.25
N ILE A 109 -31.33 -2.45 16.98
CA ILE A 109 -30.23 -3.18 16.35
C ILE A 109 -30.31 -3.03 14.83
N GLU A 110 -29.18 -2.68 14.22
CA GLU A 110 -29.10 -2.41 12.78
C GLU A 110 -27.83 -2.98 12.16
N VAL A 111 -27.81 -3.06 10.84
CA VAL A 111 -26.60 -3.39 10.07
C VAL A 111 -25.48 -2.39 10.40
N GLY A 112 -24.31 -2.92 10.70
CA GLY A 112 -23.14 -2.16 11.14
C GLY A 112 -22.88 -2.22 12.65
N ASP A 113 -23.89 -2.50 13.48
CA ASP A 113 -23.70 -2.68 14.92
C ASP A 113 -22.81 -3.89 15.22
N ILE A 114 -22.06 -3.84 16.30
CA ILE A 114 -21.35 -5.00 16.85
C ILE A 114 -22.14 -5.53 18.02
N ILE A 115 -22.38 -6.84 18.03
CA ILE A 115 -23.14 -7.52 19.07
C ILE A 115 -22.40 -8.73 19.60
N GLU A 116 -22.72 -9.11 20.81
CA GLU A 116 -22.44 -10.42 21.42
C GLU A 116 -23.72 -11.24 21.47
N ALA A 117 -23.65 -12.49 21.02
CA ALA A 117 -24.74 -13.44 21.03
C ALA A 117 -24.30 -14.72 21.73
N LYS A 118 -25.02 -15.14 22.79
CA LYS A 118 -24.75 -16.39 23.51
C LYS A 118 -25.92 -17.36 23.35
N GLY A 119 -25.59 -18.62 23.16
CA GLY A 119 -26.59 -19.66 22.96
C GLY A 119 -25.98 -20.97 22.45
N TYR A 120 -26.78 -21.77 21.79
CA TYR A 120 -26.41 -23.09 21.31
C TYR A 120 -26.53 -23.21 19.79
N ALA A 121 -25.87 -24.22 19.22
CA ALA A 121 -25.92 -24.47 17.80
C ALA A 121 -27.17 -25.24 17.39
N PHE A 122 -27.77 -24.86 16.25
CA PHE A 122 -28.80 -25.65 15.58
C PHE A 122 -28.68 -25.51 14.07
N VAL A 123 -29.33 -26.44 13.35
CA VAL A 123 -29.41 -26.38 11.87
C VAL A 123 -30.83 -25.96 11.50
N THR A 124 -30.90 -24.89 10.69
CA THR A 124 -32.21 -24.39 10.19
C THR A 124 -32.82 -25.37 9.18
N GLY A 125 -34.14 -25.23 8.91
CA GLY A 125 -34.82 -26.03 7.88
C GLY A 125 -34.23 -25.88 6.46
N THR A 126 -33.42 -24.84 6.20
CA THR A 126 -32.69 -24.64 4.96
C THR A 126 -31.28 -25.22 5.00
N GLY A 127 -30.89 -25.87 6.10
CA GLY A 127 -29.58 -26.53 6.24
C GLY A 127 -28.44 -25.60 6.65
N GLU A 128 -28.69 -24.43 7.23
CA GLU A 128 -27.62 -23.51 7.67
C GLU A 128 -27.36 -23.67 9.19
N ILE A 129 -26.09 -23.93 9.58
CA ILE A 129 -25.68 -23.94 11.00
C ILE A 129 -25.83 -22.54 11.57
N THR A 130 -26.60 -22.41 12.65
CA THR A 130 -27.02 -21.13 13.18
C THR A 130 -26.88 -21.15 14.71
N LEU A 131 -26.47 -20.04 15.31
CA LEU A 131 -26.53 -19.88 16.77
C LEU A 131 -27.95 -19.49 17.19
N HIS A 132 -28.60 -20.30 18.02
CA HIS A 132 -29.86 -19.96 18.69
C HIS A 132 -29.56 -19.17 19.96
N CYS A 133 -29.88 -17.89 19.94
CA CYS A 133 -29.50 -16.98 21.02
C CYS A 133 -30.41 -17.16 22.26
N ARG A 134 -29.80 -17.27 23.43
CA ARG A 134 -30.39 -17.12 24.76
C ARG A 134 -30.11 -15.76 25.37
N GLU A 135 -28.97 -15.16 24.96
CA GLU A 135 -28.57 -13.81 25.34
C GLU A 135 -28.11 -13.04 24.10
N LEU A 136 -28.42 -11.75 24.05
CA LEU A 136 -28.02 -10.87 22.95
C LEU A 136 -27.68 -9.49 23.54
N ASN A 137 -26.43 -9.07 23.38
CA ASN A 137 -25.93 -7.82 23.94
C ASN A 137 -25.40 -6.91 22.83
N ILE A 138 -25.66 -5.60 22.95
CA ILE A 138 -25.05 -4.61 22.09
C ILE A 138 -23.65 -4.30 22.63
N VAL A 139 -22.63 -4.46 21.77
CA VAL A 139 -21.22 -4.15 22.07
C VAL A 139 -20.85 -2.77 21.53
N THR A 140 -21.34 -2.44 20.33
CA THR A 140 -21.11 -1.11 19.74
C THR A 140 -22.24 -0.73 18.81
N LYS A 141 -22.90 0.38 19.11
CA LYS A 141 -23.89 0.97 18.20
C LYS A 141 -23.20 1.74 17.09
N ALA A 142 -23.40 1.33 15.84
CA ALA A 142 -22.90 2.05 14.68
C ALA A 142 -23.84 3.21 14.35
N ILE A 143 -23.37 4.44 14.44
CA ILE A 143 -24.17 5.64 14.12
C ILE A 143 -24.12 6.04 12.66
N SER A 144 -23.11 5.61 11.90
CA SER A 144 -23.05 5.80 10.46
C SER A 144 -23.57 4.56 9.73
N PRO A 145 -24.51 4.70 8.78
CA PRO A 145 -24.95 3.58 7.97
C PRO A 145 -23.82 3.09 7.07
N LEU A 146 -23.72 1.77 6.92
CA LEU A 146 -22.81 1.20 5.90
C LEU A 146 -23.37 1.48 4.51
N PRO A 147 -22.49 1.63 3.49
CA PRO A 147 -22.90 1.73 2.08
C PRO A 147 -23.78 0.55 1.65
N GLU A 148 -24.63 0.74 0.64
CA GLU A 148 -25.52 -0.33 0.17
C GLU A 148 -24.73 -1.52 -0.41
N LYS A 149 -25.20 -2.73 -0.07
CA LYS A 149 -24.46 -3.99 -0.23
C LYS A 149 -24.35 -4.55 -1.65
N PHE A 150 -25.16 -4.09 -2.62
CA PHE A 150 -25.36 -4.86 -3.85
C PHE A 150 -24.10 -5.08 -4.70
N HIS A 151 -23.05 -4.28 -4.54
CA HIS A 151 -21.79 -4.43 -5.29
C HIS A 151 -20.52 -4.14 -4.45
N GLY A 152 -20.61 -4.15 -3.11
CA GLY A 152 -19.51 -3.69 -2.25
C GLY A 152 -19.26 -2.18 -2.40
N LEU A 153 -18.12 -1.71 -1.90
CA LEU A 153 -17.68 -0.33 -2.10
C LEU A 153 -16.88 -0.26 -3.42
N GLN A 154 -17.54 0.18 -4.51
CA GLN A 154 -16.96 0.20 -5.87
C GLN A 154 -16.09 1.43 -6.15
N ASP A 155 -16.40 2.56 -5.53
CA ASP A 155 -15.64 3.80 -5.72
C ASP A 155 -14.21 3.63 -5.16
N LYS A 156 -13.24 3.51 -6.08
CA LYS A 156 -11.82 3.29 -5.74
C LYS A 156 -11.25 4.43 -4.90
N GLU A 157 -11.62 5.67 -5.17
CA GLU A 157 -11.11 6.81 -4.39
C GLU A 157 -11.63 6.77 -2.96
N LEU A 158 -12.92 6.50 -2.78
CA LEU A 158 -13.53 6.35 -1.47
C LEU A 158 -12.93 5.16 -0.69
N ARG A 159 -12.63 4.03 -1.36
CA ARG A 159 -11.95 2.86 -0.76
C ARG A 159 -10.59 3.24 -0.17
N TYR A 160 -9.80 4.03 -0.87
CA TYR A 160 -8.48 4.44 -0.38
C TYR A 160 -8.57 5.48 0.74
N ARG A 161 -9.48 6.47 0.62
CA ARG A 161 -9.68 7.51 1.65
C ARG A 161 -10.33 6.99 2.92
N GLN A 162 -11.26 6.05 2.79
CA GLN A 162 -11.99 5.44 3.90
C GLN A 162 -11.71 3.93 3.97
N ARG A 163 -10.45 3.58 4.10
CA ARG A 163 -9.99 2.17 4.12
C ARG A 163 -10.75 1.32 5.15
N TYR A 164 -11.16 1.90 6.27
CA TYR A 164 -11.99 1.22 7.26
C TYR A 164 -13.35 0.78 6.68
N LEU A 165 -13.96 1.53 5.77
CA LEU A 165 -15.16 1.08 5.06
C LEU A 165 -14.84 -0.01 4.03
N ASP A 166 -13.75 0.14 3.29
CA ASP A 166 -13.28 -0.87 2.34
C ASP A 166 -13.06 -2.22 3.05
N LEU A 167 -12.37 -2.22 4.19
CA LEU A 167 -12.14 -3.42 5.01
C LEU A 167 -13.43 -4.03 5.59
N ILE A 168 -14.46 -3.21 5.85
CA ILE A 168 -15.76 -3.71 6.29
C ILE A 168 -16.56 -4.29 5.12
N MET A 169 -16.51 -3.67 3.95
CA MET A 169 -17.39 -4.00 2.83
C MET A 169 -16.82 -5.05 1.88
N ASN A 170 -15.49 -5.13 1.77
CA ASN A 170 -14.76 -5.97 0.82
C ASN A 170 -13.81 -6.93 1.58
N PRO A 171 -14.27 -8.14 1.97
CA PRO A 171 -13.45 -9.07 2.78
C PRO A 171 -12.12 -9.47 2.13
N ASP A 172 -12.06 -9.55 0.81
CA ASP A 172 -10.83 -9.93 0.10
C ASP A 172 -9.69 -8.93 0.26
N VAL A 173 -10.01 -7.65 0.53
CA VAL A 173 -9.02 -6.62 0.82
C VAL A 173 -8.20 -6.96 2.07
N LYS A 174 -8.80 -7.57 3.09
CA LYS A 174 -8.07 -8.01 4.29
C LYS A 174 -6.99 -9.02 3.95
N LYS A 175 -7.27 -9.98 3.05
CA LYS A 175 -6.33 -11.02 2.63
C LYS A 175 -5.05 -10.43 2.03
N THR A 176 -5.17 -9.38 1.22
CA THR A 176 -4.02 -8.67 0.67
C THR A 176 -3.11 -8.13 1.78
N PHE A 177 -3.68 -7.50 2.81
CA PHE A 177 -2.89 -6.95 3.92
C PHE A 177 -2.37 -8.03 4.88
N GLU A 178 -3.10 -9.12 5.07
CA GLU A 178 -2.61 -10.29 5.81
C GLU A 178 -1.43 -10.93 5.09
N THR A 179 -1.52 -11.08 3.76
CA THR A 179 -0.41 -11.58 2.93
C THR A 179 0.78 -10.62 2.99
N ARG A 180 0.56 -9.30 2.90
CA ARG A 180 1.62 -8.30 3.07
C ARG A 180 2.36 -8.47 4.41
N SER A 181 1.60 -8.61 5.50
CA SER A 181 2.20 -8.81 6.83
C SER A 181 3.00 -10.09 6.92
N LYS A 182 2.51 -11.17 6.30
CA LYS A 182 3.25 -12.45 6.21
C LYS A 182 4.52 -12.31 5.38
N VAL A 183 4.46 -11.65 4.22
CA VAL A 183 5.64 -11.40 3.36
C VAL A 183 6.73 -10.68 4.18
N ILE A 184 6.40 -9.58 4.86
CA ILE A 184 7.37 -8.83 5.68
C ILE A 184 7.96 -9.72 6.80
N SER A 185 7.13 -10.51 7.47
CA SER A 185 7.59 -11.41 8.52
C SER A 185 8.49 -12.54 7.99
N LEU A 186 8.15 -13.11 6.84
CA LEU A 186 8.95 -14.14 6.18
C LEU A 186 10.26 -13.57 5.64
N THR A 187 10.23 -12.37 5.06
CA THR A 187 11.44 -11.66 4.62
C THR A 187 12.42 -11.52 5.77
N ARG A 188 11.97 -11.00 6.93
CA ARG A 188 12.82 -10.85 8.13
C ARG A 188 13.44 -12.18 8.53
N ARG A 189 12.63 -13.23 8.66
CA ARG A 189 13.12 -14.56 9.05
C ARG A 189 14.10 -15.13 8.03
N PHE A 190 13.87 -14.96 6.74
CA PHE A 190 14.76 -15.44 5.68
C PHE A 190 16.19 -14.90 5.83
N PHE A 191 16.33 -13.62 6.15
CA PHE A 191 17.63 -12.97 6.33
C PHE A 191 18.24 -13.31 7.72
N GLU A 192 17.45 -13.29 8.80
CA GLU A 192 17.91 -13.66 10.14
C GLU A 192 18.46 -15.10 10.18
N ASP A 193 17.74 -16.06 9.57
CA ASP A 193 18.15 -17.48 9.51
C ASP A 193 19.47 -17.68 8.71
N ARG A 194 19.86 -16.70 7.89
CA ARG A 194 21.13 -16.66 7.14
C ARG A 194 22.21 -15.84 7.81
N GLY A 195 21.98 -15.37 9.03
CA GLY A 195 22.96 -14.66 9.85
C GLY A 195 23.07 -13.17 9.56
N PHE A 196 22.12 -12.59 8.81
CA PHE A 196 22.07 -11.14 8.67
C PHE A 196 21.53 -10.49 9.94
N LEU A 197 22.12 -9.37 10.33
CA LEU A 197 21.65 -8.55 11.45
C LEU A 197 20.65 -7.50 10.95
N GLU A 198 19.43 -7.49 11.49
CA GLU A 198 18.50 -6.38 11.28
C GLU A 198 18.98 -5.15 12.04
N VAL A 199 19.06 -4.02 11.34
CA VAL A 199 19.52 -2.75 11.89
C VAL A 199 18.54 -1.63 11.58
N GLU A 200 18.64 -0.52 12.31
CA GLU A 200 17.91 0.72 12.02
C GLU A 200 18.90 1.85 11.77
N THR A 201 18.71 2.57 10.69
CA THR A 201 19.49 3.75 10.32
C THR A 201 18.61 5.00 10.31
N PRO A 202 19.18 6.22 10.34
CA PRO A 202 18.37 7.44 10.39
C PRO A 202 17.40 7.57 9.22
N MET A 203 16.15 7.98 9.51
CA MET A 203 15.19 8.41 8.49
C MET A 203 15.40 9.86 8.04
N MET A 204 16.00 10.70 8.89
CA MET A 204 16.30 12.10 8.60
C MET A 204 17.80 12.26 8.37
N HIS A 205 18.19 12.45 7.13
CA HIS A 205 19.58 12.59 6.72
C HIS A 205 20.03 14.05 6.72
N PRO A 206 21.30 14.34 7.02
CA PRO A 206 21.88 15.67 6.83
C PRO A 206 22.05 16.02 5.35
N ILE A 207 22.33 15.02 4.51
CA ILE A 207 22.53 15.10 3.06
C ILE A 207 21.70 13.97 2.44
N ALA A 208 20.96 14.24 1.38
CA ALA A 208 20.27 13.21 0.61
C ALA A 208 21.29 12.40 -0.21
N GLY A 209 21.09 11.10 -0.34
CA GLY A 209 22.00 10.24 -1.13
C GLY A 209 21.58 8.77 -1.07
N GLY A 210 22.26 7.93 -1.85
CA GLY A 210 22.01 6.49 -1.95
C GLY A 210 21.02 6.09 -3.06
N ALA A 211 20.43 7.05 -3.78
CA ALA A 211 19.56 6.80 -4.95
C ALA A 211 19.44 8.08 -5.76
N ASN A 212 18.99 7.98 -7.02
CA ASN A 212 18.59 9.14 -7.81
C ASN A 212 17.10 9.38 -7.57
N ALA A 213 16.77 10.36 -6.73
CA ALA A 213 15.40 10.71 -6.41
C ALA A 213 15.32 12.05 -5.71
N LYS A 214 14.23 12.78 -5.86
CA LYS A 214 14.04 14.07 -5.17
C LYS A 214 13.63 13.86 -3.72
N PRO A 215 14.36 14.41 -2.71
CA PRO A 215 14.03 14.23 -1.30
C PRO A 215 12.90 15.15 -0.84
N PHE A 216 12.18 14.73 0.22
CA PHE A 216 11.41 15.66 1.04
C PHE A 216 12.34 16.38 2.01
N VAL A 217 12.13 17.68 2.17
CA VAL A 217 12.89 18.54 3.11
C VAL A 217 12.04 18.84 4.33
N THR A 218 12.63 18.76 5.52
CA THR A 218 12.02 19.16 6.78
C THR A 218 12.97 20.04 7.59
N HIS A 219 12.45 20.90 8.47
CA HIS A 219 13.25 21.80 9.28
C HIS A 219 13.36 21.35 10.73
N HIS A 220 14.57 21.26 11.25
CA HIS A 220 14.83 20.96 12.66
C HIS A 220 14.88 22.26 13.47
N ASN A 221 13.75 22.65 14.07
CA ASN A 221 13.55 23.95 14.71
C ASN A 221 14.60 24.32 15.77
N SER A 222 14.98 23.37 16.64
CA SER A 222 15.92 23.64 17.74
C SER A 222 17.37 23.84 17.28
N LEU A 223 17.74 23.28 16.14
CA LEU A 223 19.07 23.45 15.56
C LEU A 223 19.11 24.50 14.46
N GLY A 224 17.96 24.92 13.92
CA GLY A 224 17.85 25.89 12.82
C GLY A 224 18.45 25.35 11.52
N ILE A 225 18.33 24.05 11.25
CA ILE A 225 18.91 23.39 10.06
C ILE A 225 17.85 22.56 9.33
N ASP A 226 18.03 22.40 8.03
CA ASP A 226 17.22 21.50 7.23
C ASP A 226 17.72 20.05 7.33
N ARG A 227 16.81 19.13 7.16
CA ARG A 227 17.03 17.69 7.07
C ARG A 227 16.25 17.12 5.89
N TYR A 228 16.72 16.02 5.37
CA TYR A 228 16.12 15.31 4.24
C TYR A 228 15.54 14.00 4.73
N LEU A 229 14.29 13.70 4.39
CA LEU A 229 13.78 12.34 4.55
C LEU A 229 14.53 11.42 3.59
N ARG A 230 14.99 10.29 4.08
CA ARG A 230 15.84 9.37 3.30
C ARG A 230 15.16 8.88 2.03
N ILE A 231 15.90 8.85 0.96
CA ILE A 231 15.50 8.24 -0.31
C ILE A 231 15.95 6.79 -0.42
N ALA A 232 16.99 6.41 0.35
CA ALA A 232 17.55 5.08 0.54
C ALA A 232 18.38 5.04 1.83
N PRO A 233 18.55 3.91 2.54
CA PRO A 233 19.46 3.75 3.69
C PRO A 233 20.89 3.39 3.28
N GLU A 234 21.19 3.18 2.01
CA GLU A 234 22.39 2.61 1.41
C GLU A 234 23.69 3.10 2.05
N LEU A 235 23.92 4.44 2.06
CA LEU A 235 25.19 4.99 2.54
C LEU A 235 25.43 4.75 4.03
N TYR A 236 24.36 4.62 4.82
CA TYR A 236 24.47 4.26 6.24
C TYR A 236 24.74 2.77 6.44
N LEU A 237 24.09 1.90 5.66
CA LEU A 237 24.30 0.45 5.73
C LEU A 237 25.74 0.09 5.31
N LYS A 238 26.28 0.74 4.27
CA LYS A 238 27.69 0.60 3.87
C LYS A 238 28.67 1.04 4.96
N ARG A 239 28.37 2.11 5.71
CA ARG A 239 29.18 2.51 6.87
C ARG A 239 29.23 1.43 7.94
N LEU A 240 28.16 0.64 8.10
CA LEU A 240 28.15 -0.50 9.04
C LEU A 240 29.07 -1.62 8.56
N ILE A 241 29.14 -1.86 7.25
CA ILE A 241 30.11 -2.81 6.65
C ILE A 241 31.55 -2.32 6.88
N VAL A 242 31.83 -1.03 6.67
CA VAL A 242 33.12 -0.44 7.02
C VAL A 242 33.45 -0.64 8.52
N GLY A 243 32.42 -0.56 9.37
CA GLY A 243 32.52 -0.78 10.82
C GLY A 243 32.74 -2.24 11.24
N GLY A 244 32.74 -3.18 10.26
CA GLY A 244 33.05 -4.60 10.51
C GLY A 244 31.83 -5.52 10.65
N PHE A 245 30.61 -5.07 10.39
CA PHE A 245 29.49 -5.99 10.20
C PHE A 245 29.60 -6.68 8.84
N GLU A 246 29.44 -8.00 8.81
CA GLU A 246 29.59 -8.78 7.56
C GLU A 246 28.28 -8.93 6.79
N ALA A 247 27.13 -8.90 7.49
CA ALA A 247 25.84 -9.04 6.85
C ALA A 247 24.77 -8.23 7.63
N VAL A 248 24.17 -7.24 7.00
CA VAL A 248 23.16 -6.37 7.61
C VAL A 248 21.97 -6.21 6.68
N PHE A 249 20.78 -5.99 7.26
CA PHE A 249 19.60 -5.61 6.50
C PHE A 249 18.73 -4.62 7.26
N GLU A 250 17.94 -3.86 6.55
CA GLU A 250 16.92 -2.98 7.10
C GLU A 250 15.63 -3.09 6.27
N ILE A 251 14.52 -3.46 6.92
CA ILE A 251 13.18 -3.32 6.32
C ILE A 251 12.68 -1.94 6.70
N ASN A 252 12.48 -1.07 5.71
CA ASN A 252 12.41 0.37 5.99
C ASN A 252 11.36 1.10 5.15
N ARG A 253 11.11 2.36 5.55
CA ARG A 253 10.39 3.35 4.75
C ARG A 253 11.38 4.29 4.09
N ASN A 254 11.22 4.46 2.77
CA ASN A 254 11.91 5.46 1.97
C ASN A 254 10.91 6.47 1.44
N PHE A 255 11.39 7.67 1.15
CA PHE A 255 10.58 8.84 0.79
C PHE A 255 11.12 9.47 -0.48
N ARG A 256 10.30 9.55 -1.54
CA ARG A 256 10.67 10.21 -2.79
C ARG A 256 9.61 11.25 -3.16
N ASN A 257 10.04 12.50 -3.31
CA ASN A 257 9.16 13.64 -3.58
C ASN A 257 8.88 13.77 -5.08
N GLU A 258 8.27 12.73 -5.62
CA GLU A 258 7.97 12.54 -7.03
C GLU A 258 6.47 12.41 -7.28
N GLY A 259 6.10 12.12 -8.54
CA GLY A 259 4.71 11.90 -8.92
C GLY A 259 4.07 10.68 -8.24
N MET A 260 2.75 10.66 -8.18
CA MET A 260 1.97 9.52 -7.68
C MET A 260 1.21 8.88 -8.84
N ASP A 261 1.48 7.61 -9.11
CA ASP A 261 0.82 6.83 -10.15
C ASP A 261 0.35 5.44 -9.65
N ALA A 262 0.25 4.47 -10.52
CA ALA A 262 -0.14 3.10 -10.17
C ALA A 262 0.97 2.33 -9.44
N THR A 263 2.24 2.70 -9.62
CA THR A 263 3.42 1.99 -9.12
C THR A 263 4.25 2.79 -8.14
N HIS A 264 3.98 4.11 -8.03
CA HIS A 264 4.73 5.04 -7.19
C HIS A 264 3.85 5.70 -6.12
N ASN A 265 4.35 5.69 -4.89
CA ASN A 265 3.79 6.40 -3.74
C ASN A 265 4.92 7.18 -3.06
N PRO A 266 4.69 8.41 -2.57
CA PRO A 266 5.76 9.25 -2.01
C PRO A 266 6.53 8.63 -0.85
N GLU A 267 5.91 7.71 -0.13
CA GLU A 267 6.55 6.85 0.86
C GLU A 267 6.26 5.38 0.51
N PHE A 268 7.26 4.53 0.60
CA PHE A 268 7.14 3.13 0.25
C PHE A 268 8.01 2.26 1.14
N THR A 269 7.76 0.95 1.15
CA THR A 269 8.51 -0.02 1.94
C THR A 269 9.45 -0.80 1.03
N SER A 270 10.73 -0.86 1.41
CA SER A 270 11.72 -1.74 0.83
C SER A 270 12.46 -2.53 1.91
N ILE A 271 13.16 -3.56 1.50
CA ILE A 271 14.28 -4.12 2.24
C ILE A 271 15.54 -3.75 1.50
N GLU A 272 16.56 -3.30 2.22
CA GLU A 272 17.92 -3.21 1.72
C GLU A 272 18.84 -4.05 2.60
N PHE A 273 19.78 -4.75 1.98
CA PHE A 273 20.74 -5.60 2.67
C PHE A 273 22.09 -5.58 1.98
N TYR A 274 23.15 -5.77 2.77
CA TYR A 274 24.55 -5.75 2.34
C TYR A 274 25.27 -6.95 2.92
N TRP A 275 26.05 -7.64 2.08
CA TRP A 275 26.72 -8.88 2.41
C TRP A 275 28.19 -8.83 2.00
N ALA A 276 29.07 -8.75 2.98
CA ALA A 276 30.52 -8.71 2.79
C ALA A 276 31.03 -10.03 2.19
N TYR A 277 32.09 -9.93 1.39
CA TYR A 277 32.75 -11.03 0.69
C TYR A 277 31.87 -11.74 -0.35
N LYS A 278 30.85 -11.03 -0.84
CA LYS A 278 29.92 -11.49 -1.87
C LYS A 278 29.95 -10.56 -3.08
N THR A 279 29.42 -11.05 -4.19
CA THR A 279 29.28 -10.34 -5.46
C THR A 279 27.80 -10.28 -5.87
N TYR A 280 27.48 -9.48 -6.87
CA TYR A 280 26.12 -9.43 -7.42
C TYR A 280 25.63 -10.80 -7.94
N ARG A 281 26.55 -11.71 -8.34
CA ARG A 281 26.21 -13.09 -8.74
C ARG A 281 25.67 -13.92 -7.57
N ASP A 282 26.27 -13.78 -6.38
CA ASP A 282 25.76 -14.41 -5.17
C ASP A 282 24.34 -13.90 -4.83
N LEU A 283 24.06 -12.62 -5.13
CA LEU A 283 22.73 -12.02 -4.88
C LEU A 283 21.68 -12.48 -5.89
N ILE A 284 22.04 -12.80 -7.14
CA ILE A 284 21.13 -13.45 -8.08
C ILE A 284 20.62 -14.78 -7.50
N GLU A 285 21.52 -15.62 -7.01
CA GLU A 285 21.14 -16.91 -6.42
C GLU A 285 20.35 -16.72 -5.11
N LEU A 286 20.77 -15.81 -4.23
CA LEU A 286 20.04 -15.49 -3.01
C LEU A 286 18.62 -14.99 -3.31
N THR A 287 18.45 -14.22 -4.37
CA THR A 287 17.14 -13.70 -4.79
C THR A 287 16.24 -14.83 -5.26
N LYS A 288 16.75 -15.79 -6.05
CA LYS A 288 16.00 -16.98 -6.45
C LYS A 288 15.58 -17.80 -5.22
N GLU A 289 16.51 -18.05 -4.27
CA GLU A 289 16.21 -18.74 -3.01
C GLU A 289 15.15 -18.02 -2.18
N TYR A 290 15.19 -16.66 -2.16
CA TYR A 290 14.19 -15.85 -1.44
C TYR A 290 12.79 -16.03 -2.02
N PHE A 291 12.65 -16.02 -3.34
CA PHE A 291 11.35 -16.29 -3.98
C PHE A 291 10.87 -17.71 -3.69
N GLU A 292 11.75 -18.72 -3.80
CA GLU A 292 11.42 -20.12 -3.43
C GLU A 292 10.88 -20.21 -2.00
N TYR A 293 11.58 -19.57 -1.05
CA TYR A 293 11.18 -19.54 0.35
C TYR A 293 9.80 -18.88 0.54
N LEU A 294 9.53 -17.77 -0.13
CA LEU A 294 8.23 -17.11 -0.06
C LEU A 294 7.11 -18.01 -0.62
N PHE A 295 7.32 -18.64 -1.77
CA PHE A 295 6.33 -19.51 -2.41
C PHE A 295 5.97 -20.70 -1.52
N GLU A 296 6.97 -21.35 -0.93
CA GLU A 296 6.77 -22.46 0.00
C GLU A 296 5.94 -22.04 1.22
N HIS A 297 6.35 -20.96 1.91
CA HIS A 297 5.72 -20.56 3.18
C HIS A 297 4.36 -19.85 3.00
N LEU A 298 4.11 -19.25 1.85
CA LEU A 298 2.81 -18.69 1.48
C LEU A 298 1.90 -19.71 0.79
N GLN A 299 2.42 -20.89 0.45
CA GLN A 299 1.72 -21.95 -0.29
C GLN A 299 1.17 -21.45 -1.64
N LEU A 300 1.99 -20.69 -2.38
CA LEU A 300 1.66 -20.17 -3.69
C LEU A 300 2.08 -21.13 -4.80
N ALA A 301 1.32 -21.13 -5.90
CA ALA A 301 1.73 -21.76 -7.14
C ALA A 301 2.88 -20.98 -7.79
N LYS A 302 3.76 -21.65 -8.56
CA LYS A 302 4.87 -20.99 -9.26
C LYS A 302 4.43 -20.14 -10.44
N ILE A 303 3.25 -20.38 -10.96
CA ILE A 303 2.61 -19.54 -11.98
C ILE A 303 1.52 -18.73 -11.28
N LEU A 304 1.66 -17.40 -11.27
CA LEU A 304 0.72 -16.50 -10.63
C LEU A 304 0.01 -15.64 -11.69
N PRO A 305 -1.32 -15.48 -11.56
CA PRO A 305 -2.04 -14.53 -12.40
C PRO A 305 -1.66 -13.10 -12.00
N TYR A 306 -1.48 -12.25 -13.01
CA TYR A 306 -1.33 -10.80 -12.82
C TYR A 306 -2.14 -10.05 -13.88
N GLY A 307 -3.41 -9.78 -13.57
CA GLY A 307 -4.40 -9.28 -14.53
C GLY A 307 -4.68 -10.26 -15.65
N ASP A 308 -4.40 -9.84 -16.86
CA ASP A 308 -4.62 -10.64 -18.08
C ASP A 308 -3.38 -11.47 -18.47
N ILE A 309 -2.30 -11.41 -17.69
CA ILE A 309 -1.06 -12.17 -17.92
C ILE A 309 -0.81 -13.15 -16.78
N GLU A 310 0.08 -14.11 -17.01
CA GLU A 310 0.62 -15.02 -16.01
C GLU A 310 2.12 -14.78 -15.88
N ILE A 311 2.66 -14.81 -14.66
CA ILE A 311 4.08 -14.69 -14.34
C ILE A 311 4.56 -16.08 -13.93
N ASN A 312 5.54 -16.63 -14.63
CA ASN A 312 6.12 -17.94 -14.35
C ASN A 312 7.42 -17.81 -13.55
N PHE A 313 7.36 -18.11 -12.26
CA PHE A 313 8.50 -18.02 -11.33
C PHE A 313 9.43 -19.26 -11.38
N ASP A 314 9.16 -20.27 -12.21
CA ASP A 314 10.11 -21.35 -12.48
C ASP A 314 11.15 -20.95 -13.54
N ASN A 315 10.93 -19.84 -14.25
CA ASN A 315 11.75 -19.40 -15.37
C ASN A 315 12.41 -18.04 -15.10
N PHE A 316 13.49 -18.05 -14.31
CA PHE A 316 14.35 -16.87 -14.16
C PHE A 316 15.33 -16.80 -15.32
N THR A 317 15.29 -15.72 -16.08
CA THR A 317 16.23 -15.45 -17.20
C THR A 317 17.22 -14.38 -16.82
N GLU A 318 18.34 -14.30 -17.56
CA GLU A 318 19.41 -13.33 -17.37
C GLU A 318 19.90 -12.84 -18.74
N ILE A 319 20.00 -11.51 -18.92
CA ILE A 319 20.46 -10.90 -20.15
C ILE A 319 21.13 -9.55 -19.85
N GLY A 320 22.19 -9.20 -20.60
CA GLY A 320 22.83 -7.88 -20.52
C GLY A 320 21.91 -6.76 -21.02
N LEU A 321 22.02 -5.56 -20.42
CA LEU A 321 21.18 -4.41 -20.81
C LEU A 321 21.26 -4.12 -22.31
N VAL A 322 22.48 -4.01 -22.87
CA VAL A 322 22.66 -3.69 -24.29
C VAL A 322 22.16 -4.81 -25.19
N ASP A 323 22.37 -6.08 -24.80
CA ASP A 323 21.88 -7.24 -25.55
C ASP A 323 20.35 -7.27 -25.56
N SER A 324 19.70 -6.91 -24.43
CA SER A 324 18.26 -6.85 -24.31
C SER A 324 17.60 -5.84 -25.27
N LEU A 325 18.32 -4.74 -25.60
CA LEU A 325 17.84 -3.75 -26.58
C LEU A 325 17.59 -4.38 -27.94
N SER A 326 18.49 -5.28 -28.36
CA SER A 326 18.35 -5.96 -29.65
C SER A 326 17.44 -7.19 -29.57
N GLU A 327 17.65 -8.07 -28.58
CA GLU A 327 16.98 -9.36 -28.52
C GLU A 327 15.51 -9.25 -28.11
N ILE A 328 15.19 -8.32 -27.20
CA ILE A 328 13.84 -8.10 -26.68
C ILE A 328 13.24 -6.81 -27.24
N GLY A 329 14.03 -5.74 -27.24
CA GLY A 329 13.63 -4.42 -27.71
C GLY A 329 13.37 -4.38 -29.22
N GLY A 330 14.18 -5.10 -30.00
CA GLY A 330 14.17 -5.08 -31.45
C GLY A 330 14.89 -3.86 -32.02
N VAL A 331 15.72 -3.19 -31.22
CA VAL A 331 16.60 -2.09 -31.66
C VAL A 331 17.77 -2.70 -32.43
N PRO A 332 18.16 -2.19 -33.64
CA PRO A 332 19.31 -2.72 -34.36
C PRO A 332 20.61 -2.60 -33.53
N ALA A 333 21.39 -3.66 -33.44
CA ALA A 333 22.58 -3.72 -32.59
C ALA A 333 23.62 -2.62 -32.90
N GLU A 334 23.75 -2.23 -34.17
CA GLU A 334 24.61 -1.13 -34.62
C GLU A 334 24.16 0.24 -34.09
N VAL A 335 22.89 0.41 -33.80
CA VAL A 335 22.33 1.64 -33.18
C VAL A 335 22.78 1.76 -31.73
N CYS A 336 22.78 0.66 -30.98
CA CYS A 336 22.98 0.65 -29.54
C CYS A 336 24.37 1.09 -29.07
N THR A 337 25.33 1.24 -29.96
CA THR A 337 26.76 1.50 -29.66
C THR A 337 27.23 2.89 -30.01
N ASP A 338 26.41 3.74 -30.64
CA ASP A 338 26.80 5.07 -31.12
C ASP A 338 25.74 6.12 -30.76
N VAL A 339 26.20 7.22 -30.15
CA VAL A 339 25.34 8.31 -29.66
C VAL A 339 24.48 8.92 -30.77
N ASP A 340 25.11 9.26 -31.90
CA ASP A 340 24.43 9.91 -33.03
C ASP A 340 23.42 8.97 -33.66
N SER A 341 23.74 7.68 -33.74
CA SER A 341 22.85 6.62 -34.24
C SER A 341 21.62 6.45 -33.35
N ILE A 342 21.77 6.48 -32.00
CA ILE A 342 20.63 6.41 -31.05
C ILE A 342 19.74 7.63 -31.23
N TYR A 343 20.28 8.85 -31.27
CA TYR A 343 19.45 10.04 -31.48
C TYR A 343 18.71 10.01 -32.82
N ALA A 344 19.36 9.54 -33.89
CA ALA A 344 18.73 9.40 -35.21
C ALA A 344 17.59 8.37 -35.17
N TYR A 345 17.82 7.23 -34.54
CA TYR A 345 16.83 6.16 -34.38
C TYR A 345 15.60 6.63 -33.55
N CYS A 346 15.85 7.27 -32.41
CA CYS A 346 14.77 7.80 -31.58
C CYS A 346 13.92 8.85 -32.32
N LYS A 347 14.58 9.70 -33.11
CA LYS A 347 13.87 10.67 -33.96
C LYS A 347 13.02 9.98 -35.02
N GLU A 348 13.51 8.92 -35.65
CA GLU A 348 12.75 8.12 -36.63
C GLU A 348 11.53 7.45 -35.97
N GLN A 349 11.69 6.93 -34.74
CA GLN A 349 10.63 6.31 -33.97
C GLN A 349 9.69 7.32 -33.27
N ASN A 350 9.92 8.64 -33.42
CA ASN A 350 9.17 9.72 -32.76
C ASN A 350 9.29 9.71 -31.22
N ILE A 351 10.39 9.22 -30.69
CA ILE A 351 10.68 9.21 -29.25
C ILE A 351 11.38 10.52 -28.87
N GLN A 352 10.89 11.15 -27.79
CA GLN A 352 11.49 12.39 -27.28
C GLN A 352 12.55 12.04 -26.23
N ILE A 353 13.80 12.30 -26.55
CA ILE A 353 14.94 12.13 -25.63
C ILE A 353 15.55 13.49 -25.30
N LYS A 354 16.00 13.64 -24.04
CA LYS A 354 16.75 14.82 -23.59
C LYS A 354 18.03 15.00 -24.45
N PRO A 355 18.42 16.24 -24.76
CA PRO A 355 19.69 16.49 -25.48
C PRO A 355 20.88 16.25 -24.55
N ASN A 356 22.03 16.00 -25.15
CA ASN A 356 23.36 15.90 -24.51
C ASN A 356 23.51 14.75 -23.50
N LEU A 357 22.75 13.65 -23.66
CA LEU A 357 22.97 12.43 -22.91
C LEU A 357 24.21 11.69 -23.41
N ASN A 358 24.94 11.03 -22.50
CA ASN A 358 26.01 10.11 -22.85
C ASN A 358 25.47 8.75 -23.33
N ILE A 359 26.37 7.88 -23.79
CA ILE A 359 25.98 6.58 -24.38
C ILE A 359 25.20 5.71 -23.37
N GLY A 360 25.67 5.63 -22.12
CA GLY A 360 25.02 4.82 -21.09
C GLY A 360 23.62 5.34 -20.71
N GLN A 361 23.45 6.66 -20.62
CA GLN A 361 22.14 7.28 -20.38
C GLN A 361 21.19 6.99 -21.55
N LEU A 362 21.66 7.09 -22.79
CA LEU A 362 20.85 6.79 -23.97
C LEU A 362 20.43 5.32 -24.04
N GLN A 363 21.33 4.41 -23.66
CA GLN A 363 21.01 2.98 -23.56
C GLN A 363 19.93 2.71 -22.50
N GLY A 364 19.99 3.42 -21.37
CA GLY A 364 18.94 3.38 -20.36
C GLY A 364 17.58 3.86 -20.89
N GLU A 365 17.54 5.01 -21.56
CA GLU A 365 16.29 5.54 -22.17
C GLU A 365 15.72 4.56 -23.23
N LEU A 366 16.57 3.90 -24.02
CA LEU A 366 16.13 2.86 -24.97
C LEU A 366 15.56 1.63 -24.23
N PHE A 367 16.17 1.25 -23.12
CA PHE A 367 15.70 0.14 -22.30
C PHE A 367 14.30 0.41 -21.76
N ASP A 368 14.10 1.56 -21.15
CA ASP A 368 12.79 1.96 -20.58
C ASP A 368 11.69 1.97 -21.64
N GLU A 369 12.00 2.46 -22.85
CA GLU A 369 11.03 2.57 -23.94
C GLU A 369 10.72 1.23 -24.63
N PHE A 370 11.73 0.40 -24.90
CA PHE A 370 11.59 -0.75 -25.79
C PHE A 370 11.60 -2.11 -25.10
N VAL A 371 12.15 -2.21 -23.90
CA VAL A 371 12.42 -3.50 -23.23
C VAL A 371 11.57 -3.69 -21.98
N GLU A 372 11.58 -2.76 -21.03
CA GLU A 372 11.00 -2.92 -19.68
C GLU A 372 9.60 -3.50 -19.71
N ALA A 373 8.69 -2.92 -20.49
CA ALA A 373 7.30 -3.34 -20.57
C ALA A 373 7.09 -4.77 -21.13
N LYS A 374 8.11 -5.33 -21.79
CA LYS A 374 8.05 -6.70 -22.38
C LYS A 374 8.54 -7.78 -21.45
N LEU A 375 9.14 -7.43 -20.31
CA LEU A 375 9.67 -8.36 -19.31
C LEU A 375 8.54 -8.89 -18.44
N ILE A 376 7.93 -9.99 -18.84
CA ILE A 376 6.79 -10.60 -18.13
C ILE A 376 7.27 -11.54 -17.03
N ASP A 377 8.07 -12.55 -17.38
CA ASP A 377 8.66 -13.49 -16.43
C ASP A 377 9.86 -12.86 -15.72
N PRO A 378 10.25 -13.36 -14.54
CA PRO A 378 11.39 -12.83 -13.79
C PRO A 378 12.67 -12.82 -14.63
N THR A 379 13.16 -11.62 -14.93
CA THR A 379 14.34 -11.41 -15.77
C THR A 379 15.34 -10.51 -15.07
N PHE A 380 16.54 -11.01 -14.86
CA PHE A 380 17.69 -10.23 -14.41
C PHE A 380 18.33 -9.51 -15.60
N ILE A 381 18.28 -8.20 -15.59
CA ILE A 381 19.02 -7.36 -16.54
C ILE A 381 20.36 -7.03 -15.91
N THR A 382 21.46 -7.39 -16.57
CA THR A 382 22.84 -7.24 -16.06
C THR A 382 23.64 -6.25 -16.89
N ASP A 383 24.90 -6.03 -16.53
CA ASP A 383 25.88 -5.26 -17.31
C ASP A 383 25.43 -3.83 -17.61
N TYR A 384 24.94 -3.14 -16.57
CA TYR A 384 24.52 -1.74 -16.66
C TYR A 384 25.72 -0.83 -16.98
N PRO A 385 25.56 0.17 -17.87
CA PRO A 385 26.59 1.18 -18.11
C PRO A 385 27.05 1.88 -16.83
N VAL A 386 28.36 2.18 -16.77
CA VAL A 386 28.97 2.87 -15.62
C VAL A 386 28.33 4.24 -15.38
N GLU A 387 27.96 4.94 -16.44
CA GLU A 387 27.41 6.29 -16.43
C GLU A 387 26.08 6.40 -15.66
N ILE A 388 25.33 5.30 -15.58
CA ILE A 388 24.04 5.25 -14.86
C ILE A 388 24.12 4.39 -13.59
N SER A 389 25.33 4.08 -13.12
CA SER A 389 25.56 3.20 -11.97
C SER A 389 26.59 3.77 -10.98
N PRO A 390 26.33 4.93 -10.35
CA PRO A 390 27.35 5.69 -9.62
C PRO A 390 27.89 5.04 -8.35
N LEU A 391 27.20 4.03 -7.79
CA LEU A 391 27.55 3.35 -6.53
C LEU A 391 28.00 1.91 -6.75
N ALA A 392 27.90 1.42 -8.00
CA ALA A 392 28.26 0.06 -8.38
C ALA A 392 29.71 -0.06 -8.83
N ARG A 393 30.35 -1.18 -8.49
CA ARG A 393 31.71 -1.51 -8.93
C ARG A 393 31.74 -1.74 -10.45
N ARG A 394 32.80 -1.23 -11.12
CA ARG A 394 33.08 -1.57 -12.52
C ARG A 394 33.40 -3.06 -12.65
N SER A 395 33.00 -3.67 -13.75
CA SER A 395 33.43 -5.01 -14.09
C SER A 395 34.93 -5.02 -14.45
N ASP A 396 35.65 -5.95 -13.83
CA ASP A 396 37.08 -6.13 -14.14
C ASP A 396 37.30 -6.66 -15.59
N ALA A 397 36.30 -7.38 -16.14
CA ALA A 397 36.36 -7.92 -17.50
C ALA A 397 35.99 -6.89 -18.57
N ASN A 398 35.07 -5.98 -18.28
CA ASN A 398 34.62 -4.92 -19.17
C ASN A 398 34.39 -3.61 -18.38
N PRO A 399 35.36 -2.72 -18.30
CA PRO A 399 35.25 -1.49 -17.52
C PRO A 399 34.18 -0.48 -17.98
N ALA A 400 33.52 -0.70 -19.11
CA ALA A 400 32.41 0.13 -19.58
C ALA A 400 31.08 -0.19 -18.86
N VAL A 401 31.02 -1.35 -18.20
CA VAL A 401 29.83 -1.79 -17.48
C VAL A 401 30.14 -2.04 -16.01
N THR A 402 29.08 -2.13 -15.20
CA THR A 402 29.17 -2.42 -13.77
C THR A 402 28.69 -3.83 -13.45
N GLU A 403 29.15 -4.37 -12.34
CA GLU A 403 28.68 -5.60 -11.73
C GLU A 403 27.32 -5.34 -11.04
N ARG A 404 26.25 -5.13 -11.82
CA ARG A 404 24.90 -4.76 -11.37
C ARG A 404 23.85 -5.59 -12.08
N PHE A 405 22.77 -5.84 -11.38
CA PHE A 405 21.52 -6.29 -12.01
C PHE A 405 20.31 -5.53 -11.47
N GLU A 406 19.28 -5.47 -12.27
CA GLU A 406 17.91 -5.21 -11.83
C GLU A 406 17.04 -6.40 -12.19
N LEU A 407 16.11 -6.77 -11.30
CA LEU A 407 15.13 -7.82 -11.53
C LEU A 407 13.81 -7.20 -11.95
N PHE A 408 13.37 -7.55 -13.15
CA PHE A 408 12.08 -7.14 -13.69
C PHE A 408 11.10 -8.31 -13.73
N MET A 409 9.82 -8.01 -13.52
CA MET A 409 8.69 -8.89 -13.81
C MET A 409 7.42 -8.10 -14.04
N ALA A 410 6.58 -8.55 -14.98
CA ALA A 410 5.35 -7.86 -15.39
C ALA A 410 5.60 -6.38 -15.75
N GLY A 411 6.72 -6.09 -16.42
CA GLY A 411 7.13 -4.74 -16.83
C GLY A 411 7.41 -3.80 -15.65
N LYS A 412 7.96 -4.31 -14.56
CA LYS A 412 8.28 -3.51 -13.35
C LYS A 412 9.57 -3.99 -12.70
N GLU A 413 10.43 -3.06 -12.34
CA GLU A 413 11.58 -3.30 -11.47
C GLU A 413 11.09 -3.73 -10.08
N ILE A 414 11.58 -4.87 -9.61
CA ILE A 414 11.31 -5.44 -8.29
C ILE A 414 12.50 -5.32 -7.36
N ALA A 415 13.71 -5.48 -7.89
CA ALA A 415 14.94 -5.41 -7.14
C ALA A 415 16.07 -4.79 -7.96
N ASN A 416 17.01 -4.14 -7.27
CA ASN A 416 18.24 -3.58 -7.81
C ASN A 416 19.40 -4.02 -6.90
N ALA A 417 20.48 -4.54 -7.49
CA ALA A 417 21.62 -5.06 -6.75
C ALA A 417 22.91 -4.89 -7.51
N PHE A 418 24.01 -4.75 -6.78
CA PHE A 418 25.35 -4.67 -7.38
C PHE A 418 26.45 -5.09 -6.40
N SER A 419 27.61 -5.45 -6.98
CA SER A 419 28.87 -5.42 -6.24
C SER A 419 29.19 -3.97 -5.92
N GLU A 420 29.43 -3.68 -4.65
CA GLU A 420 29.60 -2.33 -4.15
C GLU A 420 30.93 -1.71 -4.59
N LEU A 421 30.87 -0.45 -4.98
CA LEU A 421 32.09 0.32 -5.20
C LEU A 421 32.75 0.59 -3.84
N ASN A 422 33.94 0.03 -3.65
CA ASN A 422 34.70 0.15 -2.41
C ASN A 422 36.03 0.90 -2.56
N ASP A 423 36.36 1.38 -3.78
CA ASP A 423 37.46 2.28 -4.02
C ASP A 423 37.04 3.73 -3.71
N PRO A 424 37.63 4.36 -2.65
CA PRO A 424 37.23 5.72 -2.24
C PRO A 424 37.57 6.78 -3.29
N LEU A 425 38.57 6.54 -4.14
CA LEU A 425 38.99 7.52 -5.18
C LEU A 425 38.04 7.45 -6.39
N ASP A 426 37.67 6.25 -6.85
CA ASP A 426 36.66 6.10 -7.89
C ASP A 426 35.29 6.64 -7.41
N GLN A 427 34.93 6.38 -6.13
CA GLN A 427 33.68 6.91 -5.55
C GLN A 427 33.68 8.44 -5.50
N LEU A 428 34.79 9.06 -5.14
CA LEU A 428 34.94 10.51 -5.13
C LEU A 428 34.77 11.09 -6.54
N GLU A 429 35.40 10.48 -7.56
CA GLU A 429 35.27 10.90 -8.95
C GLU A 429 33.82 10.85 -9.45
N ARG A 430 33.11 9.78 -9.12
CA ARG A 430 31.68 9.63 -9.49
C ARG A 430 30.78 10.65 -8.82
N PHE A 431 31.00 10.94 -7.53
CA PHE A 431 30.25 11.98 -6.83
C PHE A 431 30.54 13.38 -7.41
N GLN A 432 31.78 13.67 -7.82
CA GLN A 432 32.10 14.92 -8.49
C GLN A 432 31.40 15.02 -9.86
N GLY A 433 31.25 13.91 -10.57
CA GLY A 433 30.45 13.84 -11.80
C GLY A 433 28.98 14.16 -11.56
N GLN A 434 28.38 13.59 -10.50
CA GLN A 434 26.99 13.87 -10.10
C GLN A 434 26.80 15.35 -9.71
N MET A 435 27.74 15.94 -8.95
CA MET A 435 27.68 17.37 -8.62
C MET A 435 27.68 18.25 -9.88
N SER A 436 28.50 17.90 -10.86
CA SER A 436 28.53 18.63 -12.14
C SER A 436 27.21 18.53 -12.90
N ALA A 437 26.51 17.39 -12.83
CA ALA A 437 25.19 17.20 -13.41
C ALA A 437 24.13 18.05 -12.65
N LYS A 438 24.21 18.12 -11.32
CA LYS A 438 23.36 18.99 -10.50
C LYS A 438 23.50 20.47 -10.87
N ASP A 439 24.73 20.95 -11.00
CA ASP A 439 25.03 22.33 -11.43
C ASP A 439 24.51 22.63 -12.85
N ALA A 440 24.39 21.59 -13.67
CA ALA A 440 23.81 21.65 -15.01
C ALA A 440 22.27 21.57 -15.02
N GLY A 441 21.62 21.43 -13.85
CA GLY A 441 20.16 21.48 -13.69
C GLY A 441 19.49 20.11 -13.51
N ASP A 442 20.23 19.08 -13.14
CA ASP A 442 19.66 17.78 -12.75
C ASP A 442 19.15 17.83 -11.30
N ASP A 443 17.84 17.91 -11.15
CA ASP A 443 17.16 18.01 -9.85
C ASP A 443 17.24 16.72 -9.00
N GLU A 444 17.65 15.60 -9.57
CA GLU A 444 17.78 14.29 -8.91
C GLU A 444 19.21 14.03 -8.42
N ALA A 445 20.19 14.81 -8.90
CA ALA A 445 21.56 14.73 -8.45
C ALA A 445 21.74 15.36 -7.06
N HIS A 446 22.53 14.70 -6.20
CA HIS A 446 22.71 15.09 -4.80
C HIS A 446 24.03 15.79 -4.51
N GLU A 447 24.14 16.37 -3.33
CA GLU A 447 25.40 16.85 -2.77
C GLU A 447 26.27 15.66 -2.41
N MET A 448 27.58 15.88 -2.46
CA MET A 448 28.56 14.86 -2.10
C MET A 448 28.51 14.61 -0.57
N ASP A 449 28.35 13.36 -0.18
CA ASP A 449 28.53 12.92 1.19
C ASP A 449 30.04 12.66 1.46
N GLU A 450 30.75 13.72 1.86
CA GLU A 450 32.19 13.65 2.13
C GLU A 450 32.53 12.67 3.27
N ASP A 451 31.64 12.53 4.25
CA ASP A 451 31.83 11.60 5.36
C ASP A 451 31.74 10.14 4.89
N PHE A 452 30.91 9.85 3.89
CA PHE A 452 30.86 8.52 3.29
C PHE A 452 32.16 8.19 2.54
N VAL A 453 32.70 9.12 1.74
CA VAL A 453 33.99 8.92 1.06
C VAL A 453 35.12 8.74 2.11
N ASN A 454 35.09 9.53 3.18
CA ASN A 454 36.02 9.37 4.28
C ASN A 454 35.86 8.00 4.94
N ALA A 455 34.64 7.52 5.17
CA ALA A 455 34.41 6.18 5.71
C ALA A 455 35.02 5.10 4.82
N LEU A 456 34.79 5.14 3.51
CA LEU A 456 35.41 4.20 2.56
C LEU A 456 36.93 4.20 2.62
N SER A 457 37.56 5.33 2.95
CA SER A 457 39.03 5.42 3.07
C SER A 457 39.62 4.58 4.21
N TYR A 458 38.80 4.18 5.18
CA TYR A 458 39.21 3.22 6.22
C TYR A 458 39.13 1.76 5.75
N GLY A 459 38.59 1.51 4.56
CA GLY A 459 38.50 0.20 3.93
C GLY A 459 37.15 -0.47 4.17
N MET A 460 36.39 -0.66 3.09
CA MET A 460 35.20 -1.51 3.04
C MET A 460 35.58 -2.85 2.42
N ALA A 461 35.22 -3.95 3.08
CA ALA A 461 35.37 -5.28 2.49
C ALA A 461 34.65 -5.35 1.12
N PRO A 462 35.10 -6.17 0.16
CA PRO A 462 34.32 -6.45 -1.02
C PRO A 462 32.91 -6.88 -0.59
N THR A 463 31.88 -6.23 -1.10
CA THR A 463 30.51 -6.37 -0.58
C THR A 463 29.55 -6.34 -1.76
N ALA A 464 28.45 -7.07 -1.64
CA ALA A 464 27.31 -6.92 -2.53
C ALA A 464 26.10 -6.41 -1.77
N GLY A 465 25.34 -5.50 -2.36
CA GLY A 465 24.12 -4.93 -1.78
C GLY A 465 22.93 -5.04 -2.72
N GLN A 466 21.74 -5.13 -2.12
CA GLN A 466 20.50 -5.24 -2.88
C GLN A 466 19.35 -4.54 -2.17
N GLY A 467 18.54 -3.84 -2.96
CA GLY A 467 17.23 -3.34 -2.56
C GLY A 467 16.11 -4.14 -3.22
N ILE A 468 15.06 -4.49 -2.47
CA ILE A 468 13.85 -5.13 -2.98
C ILE A 468 12.63 -4.29 -2.57
N GLY A 469 11.83 -3.87 -3.54
CA GLY A 469 10.59 -3.12 -3.30
C GLY A 469 9.48 -4.02 -2.75
N ILE A 470 9.27 -4.02 -1.43
CA ILE A 470 8.26 -4.85 -0.76
C ILE A 470 6.84 -4.55 -1.29
N ASP A 471 6.53 -3.30 -1.58
CA ASP A 471 5.20 -2.94 -2.09
C ASP A 471 4.95 -3.56 -3.46
N ARG A 472 5.91 -3.45 -4.39
CA ARG A 472 5.81 -4.07 -5.72
C ARG A 472 5.80 -5.59 -5.64
N LEU A 473 6.62 -6.19 -4.79
CA LEU A 473 6.61 -7.63 -4.53
C LEU A 473 5.22 -8.10 -4.07
N VAL A 474 4.61 -7.42 -3.11
CA VAL A 474 3.26 -7.76 -2.62
C VAL A 474 2.21 -7.58 -3.72
N MET A 475 2.34 -6.56 -4.60
CA MET A 475 1.46 -6.40 -5.75
C MET A 475 1.49 -7.64 -6.64
N MET A 476 2.67 -8.17 -6.96
CA MET A 476 2.83 -9.40 -7.78
C MET A 476 2.19 -10.61 -7.10
N LEU A 477 2.54 -10.85 -5.83
CA LEU A 477 2.08 -12.02 -5.07
C LEU A 477 0.58 -12.01 -4.74
N THR A 478 -0.11 -10.86 -4.84
CA THR A 478 -1.54 -10.70 -4.50
C THR A 478 -2.40 -10.25 -5.67
N ASN A 479 -1.86 -10.26 -6.89
CA ASN A 479 -2.57 -9.83 -8.09
C ASN A 479 -3.17 -8.41 -7.95
N GLN A 480 -2.38 -7.47 -7.44
CA GLN A 480 -2.78 -6.07 -7.32
C GLN A 480 -2.03 -5.20 -8.34
N HIS A 481 -2.75 -4.36 -9.09
CA HIS A 481 -2.19 -3.57 -10.18
C HIS A 481 -1.81 -2.15 -9.80
N THR A 482 -2.13 -1.75 -8.58
CA THR A 482 -1.75 -0.44 -8.07
C THR A 482 -1.20 -0.55 -6.65
N ILE A 483 -0.13 0.20 -6.39
CA ILE A 483 0.51 0.28 -5.09
C ILE A 483 -0.48 0.69 -3.98
N ARG A 484 -1.54 1.44 -4.33
CA ARG A 484 -2.60 1.86 -3.40
C ARG A 484 -3.41 0.69 -2.86
N ASP A 485 -3.49 -0.42 -3.58
CA ASP A 485 -4.22 -1.62 -3.13
C ASP A 485 -3.42 -2.41 -2.09
N VAL A 486 -2.10 -2.25 -2.04
CA VAL A 486 -1.21 -2.92 -1.07
C VAL A 486 -0.76 -2.02 0.08
N LEU A 487 -1.14 -0.74 0.07
CA LEU A 487 -0.94 0.21 1.16
C LEU A 487 -2.25 0.43 1.92
N LEU A 488 -2.22 0.33 3.25
CA LEU A 488 -3.41 0.58 4.08
C LEU A 488 -3.94 2.00 3.89
N PHE A 489 -3.05 2.97 3.95
CA PHE A 489 -3.37 4.39 3.78
C PHE A 489 -2.40 5.02 2.77
N PRO A 490 -2.69 4.89 1.46
CA PRO A 490 -1.86 5.49 0.42
C PRO A 490 -1.97 7.01 0.43
N ALA A 491 -0.94 7.69 -0.07
CA ALA A 491 -1.01 9.12 -0.31
C ALA A 491 -2.09 9.42 -1.37
N MET A 492 -2.89 10.46 -1.11
CA MET A 492 -4.01 10.84 -1.97
C MET A 492 -3.93 12.34 -2.29
N LYS A 493 -4.27 12.69 -3.53
CA LYS A 493 -4.44 14.11 -3.88
C LYS A 493 -5.53 14.73 -2.99
N PRO A 494 -5.40 16.01 -2.57
CA PRO A 494 -6.48 16.69 -1.86
C PRO A 494 -7.79 16.57 -2.63
N GLU A 495 -8.90 16.34 -1.92
CA GLU A 495 -10.21 16.43 -2.54
C GLU A 495 -10.38 17.84 -3.12
N ALA A 496 -10.87 17.92 -4.36
CA ALA A 496 -11.26 19.20 -4.92
C ALA A 496 -12.24 19.86 -3.92
N ALA A 497 -11.92 21.06 -3.47
CA ALA A 497 -12.79 21.77 -2.57
C ALA A 497 -14.20 21.75 -3.19
N LYS A 498 -15.15 21.10 -2.51
CA LYS A 498 -16.56 21.19 -2.94
C LYS A 498 -16.87 22.65 -3.08
N PRO A 499 -17.38 23.13 -4.23
CA PRO A 499 -17.72 24.53 -4.37
C PRO A 499 -18.62 24.91 -3.20
N GLU A 500 -18.13 25.78 -2.32
CA GLU A 500 -18.93 26.26 -1.20
C GLU A 500 -20.20 26.84 -1.78
N THR A 501 -21.34 26.20 -1.50
CA THR A 501 -22.63 26.75 -1.88
C THR A 501 -22.85 28.01 -1.04
N ILE A 502 -22.58 29.16 -1.63
CA ILE A 502 -22.81 30.45 -0.98
C ILE A 502 -24.32 30.69 -0.97
N ILE A 503 -24.92 30.42 0.19
CA ILE A 503 -26.35 30.67 0.39
C ILE A 503 -26.54 32.17 0.66
N VAL A 504 -27.40 32.79 -0.12
CA VAL A 504 -27.78 34.20 0.01
C VAL A 504 -29.06 34.34 0.84
N SER A 505 -29.13 35.26 1.78
CA SER A 505 -30.21 35.38 2.75
C SER A 505 -31.29 36.40 2.40
N ASP A 506 -30.99 37.36 1.53
CA ASP A 506 -31.92 38.33 1.01
C ASP A 506 -32.18 38.08 -0.46
N GLU A 507 -33.39 38.39 -0.92
CA GLU A 507 -33.81 38.10 -2.29
C GLU A 507 -32.92 38.73 -3.36
N ASN A 508 -32.09 39.73 -2.99
CA ASN A 508 -31.28 40.53 -3.91
C ASN A 508 -29.80 40.69 -3.52
N LYS A 509 -29.29 40.03 -2.49
CA LYS A 509 -27.88 40.20 -2.04
C LYS A 509 -27.15 38.89 -1.79
N CYS A 510 -25.88 38.82 -2.17
CA CYS A 510 -25.01 37.72 -1.79
C CYS A 510 -24.71 37.73 -0.29
N LYS A 511 -25.02 36.64 0.39
CA LYS A 511 -24.90 36.51 1.85
C LYS A 511 -23.48 36.62 2.38
N LYS A 512 -22.48 36.30 1.56
CA LYS A 512 -21.07 36.37 1.95
C LYS A 512 -20.42 37.73 1.69
N CYS A 513 -20.64 38.31 0.52
CA CYS A 513 -19.96 39.55 0.12
C CYS A 513 -20.91 40.77 -0.04
N ALA A 514 -22.21 40.57 0.24
CA ALA A 514 -23.25 41.59 0.07
C ALA A 514 -23.33 42.21 -1.34
N ASN A 515 -22.87 41.51 -2.39
CA ASN A 515 -22.99 41.94 -3.78
C ASN A 515 -24.46 42.03 -4.20
N GLU A 516 -24.88 43.20 -4.72
CA GLU A 516 -26.25 43.49 -5.16
C GLU A 516 -26.40 43.53 -6.69
N ASN A 517 -25.30 43.31 -7.46
CA ASN A 517 -25.35 43.35 -8.91
C ASN A 517 -26.15 42.16 -9.47
N PRO A 518 -27.33 42.38 -10.10
CA PRO A 518 -28.19 41.30 -10.57
C PRO A 518 -27.51 40.38 -11.62
N ASP A 519 -26.61 40.94 -12.45
CA ASP A 519 -25.93 40.23 -13.52
C ASP A 519 -24.87 39.25 -12.99
N GLU A 520 -24.43 39.44 -11.76
CA GLU A 520 -23.43 38.60 -11.08
C GLU A 520 -24.05 37.59 -10.09
N LEU A 521 -25.38 37.55 -10.00
CA LEU A 521 -26.14 36.73 -9.08
C LEU A 521 -27.03 35.72 -9.83
N LYS A 522 -27.17 34.54 -9.28
CA LYS A 522 -28.17 33.57 -9.73
C LYS A 522 -28.87 32.90 -8.54
N GLN A 523 -30.10 32.49 -8.79
CA GLN A 523 -30.94 31.86 -7.77
C GLN A 523 -30.48 30.44 -7.44
N ALA A 524 -30.52 30.06 -6.18
CA ALA A 524 -30.19 28.71 -5.73
C ALA A 524 -31.12 27.66 -6.34
N LYS A 525 -30.59 26.54 -6.79
CA LYS A 525 -31.38 25.42 -7.37
C LYS A 525 -32.33 24.76 -6.38
N LYS A 526 -32.07 24.88 -5.08
CA LYS A 526 -32.95 24.40 -3.99
C LYS A 526 -32.90 25.40 -2.84
N GLY A 527 -33.94 26.18 -2.62
CA GLY A 527 -34.09 27.12 -1.51
C GLY A 527 -34.27 28.58 -1.91
N LYS A 528 -34.61 29.42 -0.95
CA LYS A 528 -34.75 30.90 -1.14
C LYS A 528 -33.38 31.57 -1.00
N GLY A 529 -32.89 32.26 -2.03
CA GLY A 529 -31.71 33.08 -1.95
C GLY A 529 -30.91 33.17 -3.26
N MET A 530 -30.03 34.19 -3.33
CA MET A 530 -29.16 34.48 -4.47
C MET A 530 -27.69 34.17 -4.11
N PHE A 531 -26.85 33.86 -5.09
CA PHE A 531 -25.42 33.65 -4.92
C PHE A 531 -24.62 34.17 -6.14
N CYS A 532 -23.36 34.53 -5.91
CA CYS A 532 -22.50 35.00 -6.97
C CYS A 532 -22.26 33.92 -8.02
N ILE A 533 -22.31 34.31 -9.28
CA ILE A 533 -21.97 33.44 -10.43
C ILE A 533 -20.46 33.13 -10.39
N ASP A 534 -19.65 34.14 -10.07
CA ASP A 534 -18.21 34.02 -9.91
C ASP A 534 -17.83 33.90 -8.42
N VAL A 535 -17.41 32.70 -8.02
CA VAL A 535 -17.02 32.38 -6.64
C VAL A 535 -15.67 33.04 -6.26
N ALA A 536 -14.76 33.22 -7.21
CA ALA A 536 -13.46 33.83 -6.96
C ALA A 536 -13.61 35.33 -6.69
N ALA A 537 -14.42 36.03 -7.48
CA ALA A 537 -14.75 37.42 -7.24
C ALA A 537 -15.50 37.62 -5.91
N CYS A 538 -16.38 36.68 -5.55
CA CYS A 538 -17.08 36.70 -4.26
C CYS A 538 -16.10 36.56 -3.07
N LYS A 539 -15.14 35.64 -3.14
CA LYS A 539 -14.11 35.44 -2.10
C LYS A 539 -13.25 36.71 -1.95
N LYS A 540 -12.84 37.33 -3.05
CA LYS A 540 -12.07 38.60 -3.02
C LYS A 540 -12.82 39.72 -2.29
N ARG A 541 -14.11 39.90 -2.57
CA ARG A 541 -14.96 40.92 -1.88
C ARG A 541 -15.17 40.64 -0.40
N VAL A 542 -15.08 39.36 0.05
CA VAL A 542 -15.13 39.00 1.49
C VAL A 542 -13.83 39.32 2.19
N MET A 543 -12.68 39.18 1.50
CA MET A 543 -11.36 39.46 2.07
C MET A 543 -11.04 40.98 2.13
N GLU A 544 -11.72 41.81 1.32
CA GLU A 544 -11.58 43.26 1.27
C GLU A 544 -12.49 44.00 2.30
N LYS A 545 -13.38 43.30 3.00
CA LYS A 545 -14.21 43.78 4.12
C LYS A 545 -13.65 43.29 5.47
#